data_d37555d817e6f5c90468277bda3c91bd
#
_entry.id   d37555d817e6f5c90468277bda3c91bd
#
_cell.length_a   1.000
_cell.length_b   1.000
_cell.length_c   1.000
_cell.angle_alpha   90.00
_cell.angle_beta   90.00
_cell.angle_gamma   90.00
#
_symmetry.space_group_name_H-M   'P 1'
#
loop_
_entity.id
_entity.type
_entity.pdbx_description
1 polymer ?
#
loop_
_entity_poly.entity_id
_entity_poly.type
_entity_poly.pdbx_seq_one_letter_code
_entity_poly.pdbx_strand_id
1 'polypeptide(L)'
;MKCRLSFMLLLIFLSGCKSIVETQRFQSKKSPEKPDYNLTSSWAVLPVNYSSAFQEYASKEIDTLQADVFYVYPTLNLEKEDIRWNVPINDTIQNKKVIQKAVLMQASALAVSGKVYTPFYRQAHIRSYKMYNEGGKEALELAYEDVKNSFEVYLEKYNKGRPIIMLSHSQGTTHTIRLLADFFDGKELQKKLVAAYIPGMRIQPDQFNTIKPMTKPTETGGFVSWNTFKKGHYPKNDKNWYDGGVTSNPITWDTSKTTSLEQHKGFLYTNKKIYQKALTVEITDGLVWSSNPKFPMRLFMSLIKNYHAGDMNLFWQDIRENSALRLKTYLRNN
;
A
#
# COMPACT_ATOMS: atom_id res chain seq x y z
N MET A 1 39.90 60.59 -16.92
CA MET A 1 38.52 60.23 -17.40
C MET A 1 38.19 58.81 -16.93
N LYS A 2 37.34 58.67 -15.88
CA LYS A 2 36.91 57.37 -15.35
C LYS A 2 35.51 57.12 -15.84
N CYS A 3 35.35 56.15 -16.75
CA CYS A 3 34.06 55.71 -17.29
C CYS A 3 33.40 54.78 -16.24
N ARG A 4 32.30 55.20 -15.61
CA ARG A 4 31.49 54.38 -14.73
C ARG A 4 30.43 53.66 -15.62
N LEU A 5 30.56 52.34 -15.77
CA LEU A 5 29.61 51.48 -16.40
C LEU A 5 28.53 51.12 -15.36
N SER A 6 27.35 51.72 -15.47
CA SER A 6 26.18 51.35 -14.66
C SER A 6 25.56 50.08 -15.23
N PHE A 7 25.64 48.99 -14.47
CA PHE A 7 24.95 47.74 -14.76
C PHE A 7 23.51 47.84 -14.25
N MET A 8 22.57 48.04 -15.18
CA MET A 8 21.15 48.09 -14.89
C MET A 8 20.60 46.64 -14.87
N LEU A 9 20.39 46.10 -13.65
CA LEU A 9 19.86 44.78 -13.45
C LEU A 9 18.35 44.80 -13.74
N LEU A 10 17.96 44.31 -14.90
CA LEU A 10 16.52 44.15 -15.28
C LEU A 10 15.94 42.92 -14.58
N LEU A 11 15.30 43.13 -13.44
CA LEU A 11 14.52 42.11 -12.73
C LEU A 11 13.24 41.83 -13.53
N ILE A 12 13.29 40.78 -14.37
CA ILE A 12 12.07 40.24 -15.00
C ILE A 12 11.31 39.46 -13.92
N PHE A 13 10.27 40.08 -13.37
CA PHE A 13 9.24 39.38 -12.60
C PHE A 13 8.47 38.47 -13.57
N LEU A 14 8.86 37.21 -13.66
CA LEU A 14 8.00 36.18 -14.20
C LEU A 14 6.88 35.90 -13.18
N SER A 15 5.82 36.66 -13.26
CA SER A 15 4.54 36.32 -12.64
C SER A 15 3.99 35.10 -13.39
N GLY A 16 4.47 33.91 -13.02
CA GLY A 16 3.84 32.67 -13.41
C GLY A 16 2.44 32.66 -12.79
N CYS A 17 1.42 32.97 -13.58
CA CYS A 17 0.04 32.63 -13.24
C CYS A 17 0.00 31.12 -13.00
N LYS A 18 0.06 30.69 -11.72
CA LYS A 18 -0.36 29.36 -11.35
C LYS A 18 -1.84 29.31 -11.65
N SER A 19 -2.22 28.76 -12.80
CA SER A 19 -3.60 28.36 -13.04
C SER A 19 -3.98 27.42 -11.91
N ILE A 20 -4.85 27.86 -11.03
CA ILE A 20 -5.50 26.99 -10.05
C ILE A 20 -6.38 26.09 -10.91
N VAL A 21 -5.96 24.86 -11.09
CA VAL A 21 -6.77 23.86 -11.78
C VAL A 21 -7.95 23.59 -10.86
N GLU A 22 -9.10 24.18 -11.19
CA GLU A 22 -10.32 24.02 -10.44
C GLU A 22 -10.83 22.59 -10.62
N THR A 23 -10.92 21.85 -9.52
CA THR A 23 -11.43 20.49 -9.53
C THR A 23 -12.94 20.53 -9.82
N GLN A 24 -13.36 20.02 -10.96
CA GLN A 24 -14.78 19.91 -11.30
C GLN A 24 -15.46 18.93 -10.32
N ARG A 25 -16.75 19.18 -10.02
CA ARG A 25 -17.56 18.22 -9.26
C ARG A 25 -17.57 16.86 -9.94
N PHE A 26 -17.63 15.79 -9.15
CA PHE A 26 -17.75 14.44 -9.66
C PHE A 26 -18.98 14.30 -10.56
N GLN A 27 -18.82 13.70 -11.71
CA GLN A 27 -19.89 13.44 -12.67
C GLN A 27 -19.77 11.98 -13.12
N SER A 28 -20.72 11.14 -12.76
CA SER A 28 -20.72 9.71 -13.10
C SER A 28 -20.58 9.44 -14.61
N LYS A 29 -21.19 10.30 -15.44
CA LYS A 29 -21.11 10.22 -16.92
C LYS A 29 -19.69 10.47 -17.46
N LYS A 30 -18.80 11.09 -16.68
CA LYS A 30 -17.39 11.33 -17.03
C LYS A 30 -16.45 10.31 -16.36
N SER A 31 -16.99 9.34 -15.62
CA SER A 31 -16.20 8.27 -15.05
C SER A 31 -15.64 7.38 -16.14
N PRO A 32 -14.41 6.84 -15.96
CA PRO A 32 -13.86 5.87 -16.91
C PRO A 32 -14.75 4.62 -17.03
N GLU A 33 -14.65 3.94 -18.16
CA GLU A 33 -15.37 2.69 -18.39
C GLU A 33 -15.08 1.63 -17.31
N LYS A 34 -16.13 0.85 -16.97
CA LYS A 34 -16.01 -0.21 -15.97
C LYS A 34 -15.10 -1.33 -16.49
N PRO A 35 -14.11 -1.78 -15.69
CA PRO A 35 -13.23 -2.88 -16.07
C PRO A 35 -13.99 -4.23 -16.21
N ASP A 36 -13.57 -5.02 -17.19
CA ASP A 36 -13.95 -6.44 -17.28
C ASP A 36 -12.81 -7.31 -16.72
N TYR A 37 -12.98 -7.84 -15.52
CA TYR A 37 -11.98 -8.70 -14.87
C TYR A 37 -11.93 -10.14 -15.41
N ASN A 38 -12.74 -10.48 -16.39
CA ASN A 38 -12.56 -11.70 -17.18
C ASN A 38 -11.37 -11.60 -18.14
N LEU A 39 -10.94 -10.39 -18.48
CA LEU A 39 -9.80 -10.11 -19.32
C LEU A 39 -8.52 -10.03 -18.50
N THR A 40 -7.47 -10.71 -18.95
CA THR A 40 -6.15 -10.66 -18.29
C THR A 40 -5.53 -9.26 -18.29
N SER A 41 -5.89 -8.42 -19.26
CA SER A 41 -5.46 -7.01 -19.34
C SER A 41 -6.00 -6.14 -18.20
N SER A 42 -7.05 -6.56 -17.50
CA SER A 42 -7.57 -5.87 -16.31
C SER A 42 -6.77 -6.17 -15.04
N TRP A 43 -5.73 -6.98 -15.13
CA TRP A 43 -4.90 -7.37 -14.01
C TRP A 43 -3.48 -6.84 -14.14
N ALA A 44 -2.98 -6.20 -13.10
CA ALA A 44 -1.58 -5.79 -12.99
C ALA A 44 -0.66 -6.99 -12.79
N VAL A 45 -1.13 -8.01 -12.05
CA VAL A 45 -0.40 -9.24 -11.79
C VAL A 45 -1.38 -10.42 -11.76
N LEU A 46 -1.04 -11.44 -12.51
CA LEU A 46 -1.62 -12.79 -12.44
C LEU A 46 -0.47 -13.81 -12.44
N PRO A 47 -0.61 -14.98 -11.79
CA PRO A 47 0.43 -16.02 -11.78
C PRO A 47 0.88 -16.45 -13.17
N VAL A 48 0.00 -16.43 -14.15
CA VAL A 48 0.26 -16.83 -15.55
C VAL A 48 1.10 -15.80 -16.33
N ASN A 49 1.27 -14.57 -15.83
CA ASN A 49 1.94 -13.49 -16.55
C ASN A 49 2.86 -12.62 -15.68
N TYR A 50 3.53 -13.23 -14.67
CA TYR A 50 4.53 -12.49 -13.90
C TYR A 50 5.61 -11.92 -14.82
N SER A 51 5.84 -10.60 -14.73
CA SER A 51 6.97 -9.99 -15.43
C SER A 51 8.30 -10.54 -14.93
N SER A 52 9.35 -10.54 -15.75
CA SER A 52 10.69 -10.99 -15.34
C SER A 52 11.17 -10.28 -14.06
N ALA A 53 10.92 -8.98 -13.94
CA ALA A 53 11.27 -8.21 -12.75
C ALA A 53 10.52 -8.67 -11.49
N PHE A 54 9.29 -9.14 -11.61
CA PHE A 54 8.53 -9.67 -10.46
C PHE A 54 8.95 -11.10 -10.12
N GLN A 55 9.29 -11.91 -11.13
CA GLN A 55 9.79 -13.28 -10.97
C GLN A 55 11.08 -13.34 -10.14
N GLU A 56 11.93 -12.29 -10.15
CA GLU A 56 13.11 -12.19 -9.29
C GLU A 56 12.78 -12.35 -7.79
N TYR A 57 11.56 -11.97 -7.37
CA TYR A 57 11.09 -12.04 -5.99
C TYR A 57 10.14 -13.19 -5.69
N ALA A 58 9.53 -13.77 -6.73
CA ALA A 58 8.55 -14.84 -6.58
C ALA A 58 9.21 -16.20 -6.33
N SER A 59 8.40 -17.15 -5.86
CA SER A 59 8.82 -18.56 -5.85
C SER A 59 9.13 -19.03 -7.27
N LYS A 60 10.19 -19.82 -7.43
CA LYS A 60 10.49 -20.48 -8.71
C LYS A 60 9.44 -21.54 -9.06
N GLU A 61 8.81 -22.11 -8.06
CA GLU A 61 7.80 -23.17 -8.16
C GLU A 61 6.42 -22.59 -7.84
N ILE A 62 5.93 -21.67 -8.68
CA ILE A 62 4.65 -20.98 -8.47
C ILE A 62 3.49 -21.96 -8.32
N ASP A 63 3.49 -23.06 -9.06
CA ASP A 63 2.41 -24.04 -9.05
C ASP A 63 2.29 -24.80 -7.73
N THR A 64 3.39 -24.93 -6.97
CA THR A 64 3.39 -25.58 -5.65
C THR A 64 2.90 -24.69 -4.52
N LEU A 65 2.74 -23.39 -4.76
CA LEU A 65 2.24 -22.46 -3.74
C LEU A 65 0.80 -22.79 -3.33
N GLN A 66 0.62 -23.03 -2.03
CA GLN A 66 -0.63 -23.51 -1.43
C GLN A 66 -1.59 -22.38 -1.01
N ALA A 67 -1.17 -21.15 -1.12
CA ALA A 67 -1.99 -19.97 -0.79
C ALA A 67 -1.99 -18.95 -1.92
N ASP A 68 -2.91 -18.01 -1.83
CA ASP A 68 -2.98 -16.85 -2.70
C ASP A 68 -2.72 -15.56 -1.92
N VAL A 69 -2.18 -14.56 -2.61
CA VAL A 69 -2.07 -13.18 -2.13
C VAL A 69 -2.97 -12.30 -3.02
N PHE A 70 -4.00 -11.70 -2.45
CA PHE A 70 -4.79 -10.69 -3.13
C PHE A 70 -4.31 -9.32 -2.71
N TYR A 71 -3.74 -8.55 -3.65
CA TYR A 71 -3.13 -7.26 -3.36
C TYR A 71 -3.91 -6.09 -3.97
N VAL A 72 -4.28 -5.13 -3.12
CA VAL A 72 -4.90 -3.86 -3.50
C VAL A 72 -3.91 -2.73 -3.26
N TYR A 73 -3.41 -2.14 -4.34
CA TYR A 73 -2.33 -1.15 -4.29
C TYR A 73 -2.83 0.25 -3.85
N PRO A 74 -1.92 1.14 -3.40
CA PRO A 74 -2.26 2.53 -3.08
C PRO A 74 -2.58 3.32 -4.34
N THR A 75 -3.30 4.43 -4.23
CA THR A 75 -3.40 5.34 -5.37
C THR A 75 -2.03 5.92 -5.73
N LEU A 76 -1.72 5.92 -7.00
CA LEU A 76 -0.57 6.60 -7.61
C LEU A 76 -1.00 7.78 -8.49
N ASN A 77 -2.29 8.13 -8.44
CA ASN A 77 -2.86 9.33 -9.05
C ASN A 77 -2.68 10.51 -8.09
N LEU A 78 -1.48 11.10 -8.09
CA LEU A 78 -1.02 12.10 -7.13
C LEU A 78 -0.75 13.47 -7.76
N GLU A 79 -0.76 13.57 -9.09
CA GLU A 79 -0.38 14.79 -9.82
C GLU A 79 -1.45 15.88 -9.65
N LYS A 80 -1.05 17.04 -9.17
CA LYS A 80 -1.97 18.15 -8.88
C LYS A 80 -2.71 18.64 -10.13
N GLU A 81 -2.08 18.51 -11.26
CA GLU A 81 -2.57 18.92 -12.58
C GLU A 81 -3.57 17.91 -13.18
N ASP A 82 -3.63 16.69 -12.66
CA ASP A 82 -4.61 15.70 -13.11
C ASP A 82 -5.98 16.02 -12.51
N ILE A 83 -6.90 16.52 -13.32
CA ILE A 83 -8.24 16.90 -12.90
C ILE A 83 -9.20 15.72 -12.74
N ARG A 84 -8.82 14.54 -13.22
CA ARG A 84 -9.66 13.34 -13.16
C ARG A 84 -9.88 12.91 -11.71
N TRP A 85 -11.08 12.50 -11.39
CA TRP A 85 -11.38 11.86 -10.11
C TRP A 85 -10.87 10.42 -10.05
N ASN A 86 -11.01 9.68 -11.15
CA ASN A 86 -10.56 8.30 -11.27
C ASN A 86 -9.76 8.12 -12.55
N VAL A 87 -8.76 7.26 -12.49
CA VAL A 87 -7.90 6.90 -13.63
C VAL A 87 -8.49 5.68 -14.34
N PRO A 88 -8.61 5.67 -15.67
CA PRO A 88 -9.01 4.46 -16.40
C PRO A 88 -7.92 3.37 -16.28
N ILE A 89 -8.33 2.10 -16.25
CA ILE A 89 -7.39 0.99 -16.09
C ILE A 89 -6.46 0.75 -17.29
N ASN A 90 -6.73 1.40 -18.42
CA ASN A 90 -5.89 1.36 -19.62
C ASN A 90 -4.91 2.55 -19.72
N ASP A 91 -4.79 3.39 -18.69
CA ASP A 91 -3.78 4.45 -18.61
C ASP A 91 -2.39 3.85 -18.41
N THR A 92 -1.64 3.73 -19.52
CA THR A 92 -0.33 3.06 -19.54
C THR A 92 0.70 3.75 -18.67
N ILE A 93 0.61 5.07 -18.49
CA ILE A 93 1.54 5.85 -17.64
C ILE A 93 1.27 5.51 -16.16
N GLN A 94 0.01 5.49 -15.75
CA GLN A 94 -0.36 5.12 -14.39
C GLN A 94 -0.09 3.64 -14.12
N ASN A 95 -0.40 2.76 -15.07
CA ASN A 95 -0.12 1.34 -14.95
C ASN A 95 1.37 1.04 -14.77
N LYS A 96 2.25 1.76 -15.48
CA LYS A 96 3.70 1.68 -15.27
C LYS A 96 4.10 2.09 -13.85
N LYS A 97 3.50 3.17 -13.31
CA LYS A 97 3.72 3.58 -11.91
C LYS A 97 3.25 2.48 -10.93
N VAL A 98 2.08 1.87 -11.17
CA VAL A 98 1.55 0.76 -10.35
C VAL A 98 2.54 -0.40 -10.32
N ILE A 99 3.00 -0.86 -11.47
CA ILE A 99 3.97 -1.97 -11.54
C ILE A 99 5.26 -1.62 -10.80
N GLN A 100 5.86 -0.46 -11.08
CA GLN A 100 7.18 -0.10 -10.57
C GLN A 100 7.19 0.28 -9.09
N LYS A 101 6.17 1.00 -8.61
CA LYS A 101 6.17 1.58 -7.26
C LYS A 101 5.33 0.80 -6.25
N ALA A 102 4.31 0.06 -6.71
CA ALA A 102 3.47 -0.72 -5.83
C ALA A 102 3.74 -2.22 -5.96
N VAL A 103 3.59 -2.80 -7.14
CA VAL A 103 3.78 -4.26 -7.33
C VAL A 103 5.20 -4.68 -6.96
N LEU A 104 6.22 -4.09 -7.56
CA LEU A 104 7.63 -4.48 -7.33
C LEU A 104 8.14 -4.10 -5.93
N MET A 105 7.63 -3.04 -5.32
CA MET A 105 8.12 -2.55 -4.04
C MET A 105 7.32 -3.08 -2.83
N GLN A 106 6.09 -3.56 -3.04
CA GLN A 106 5.20 -3.98 -1.97
C GLN A 106 4.74 -5.43 -2.14
N ALA A 107 3.98 -5.74 -3.21
CA ALA A 107 3.44 -7.09 -3.41
C ALA A 107 4.53 -8.18 -3.52
N SER A 108 5.69 -7.84 -4.05
CA SER A 108 6.84 -8.75 -4.18
C SER A 108 7.31 -9.35 -2.84
N ALA A 109 7.07 -8.66 -1.72
CA ALA A 109 7.39 -9.20 -0.40
C ALA A 109 6.67 -10.54 -0.13
N LEU A 110 5.43 -10.68 -0.60
CA LEU A 110 4.61 -11.86 -0.34
C LEU A 110 4.65 -12.92 -1.46
N ALA A 111 5.39 -12.67 -2.53
CA ALA A 111 5.42 -13.54 -3.71
C ALA A 111 6.06 -14.92 -3.48
N VAL A 112 6.62 -15.17 -2.29
CA VAL A 112 7.05 -16.52 -1.84
C VAL A 112 6.01 -17.23 -0.99
N SER A 113 5.04 -16.47 -0.45
CA SER A 113 4.01 -17.01 0.44
C SER A 113 2.74 -17.40 -0.31
N GLY A 114 2.54 -16.90 -1.54
CA GLY A 114 1.34 -17.23 -2.30
C GLY A 114 1.39 -16.73 -3.74
N LYS A 115 0.46 -17.26 -4.54
CA LYS A 115 0.21 -16.80 -5.91
C LYS A 115 -0.39 -15.40 -5.86
N VAL A 116 0.28 -14.42 -6.46
CA VAL A 116 -0.12 -13.01 -6.34
C VAL A 116 -1.11 -12.63 -7.42
N TYR A 117 -2.22 -12.04 -6.99
CA TYR A 117 -3.28 -11.48 -7.81
C TYR A 117 -3.44 -9.99 -7.49
N THR A 118 -3.31 -9.14 -8.49
CA THR A 118 -3.43 -7.68 -8.34
C THR A 118 -4.27 -7.14 -9.48
N PRO A 119 -5.50 -6.69 -9.24
CA PRO A 119 -6.30 -6.05 -10.28
C PRO A 119 -5.78 -4.63 -10.57
N PHE A 120 -5.87 -4.17 -11.81
CA PHE A 120 -5.98 -2.74 -12.04
C PHE A 120 -7.39 -2.29 -11.65
N TYR A 121 -7.53 -1.14 -11.00
CA TYR A 121 -8.82 -0.58 -10.66
C TYR A 121 -8.82 0.93 -10.94
N ARG A 122 -9.98 1.52 -11.14
CA ARG A 122 -10.13 2.96 -11.37
C ARG A 122 -9.77 3.74 -10.11
N GLN A 123 -8.47 3.73 -9.75
CA GLN A 123 -7.95 4.36 -8.55
C GLN A 123 -8.40 5.83 -8.46
N ALA A 124 -8.90 6.23 -7.29
CA ALA A 124 -9.31 7.60 -7.06
C ALA A 124 -8.08 8.50 -6.85
N HIS A 125 -8.15 9.75 -7.32
CA HIS A 125 -7.11 10.73 -7.08
C HIS A 125 -6.94 10.97 -5.57
N ILE A 126 -5.70 11.22 -5.11
CA ILE A 126 -5.41 11.46 -3.67
C ILE A 126 -6.26 12.59 -3.06
N ARG A 127 -6.70 13.57 -3.87
CA ARG A 127 -7.59 14.65 -3.41
C ARG A 127 -8.93 14.16 -2.86
N SER A 128 -9.37 12.95 -3.23
CA SER A 128 -10.64 12.38 -2.78
C SER A 128 -10.78 12.33 -1.26
N TYR A 129 -9.69 12.18 -0.54
CA TYR A 129 -9.72 12.22 0.92
C TYR A 129 -9.96 13.64 1.47
N LYS A 130 -9.34 14.66 0.87
CA LYS A 130 -9.51 16.06 1.27
C LYS A 130 -10.84 16.63 0.83
N MET A 131 -11.28 16.25 -0.36
CA MET A 131 -12.53 16.73 -1.00
C MET A 131 -13.63 15.67 -0.92
N TYR A 132 -13.71 14.98 0.21
CA TYR A 132 -14.60 13.83 0.40
C TYR A 132 -16.05 14.14 0.05
N ASN A 133 -16.57 15.26 0.55
CA ASN A 133 -17.97 15.70 0.34
C ASN A 133 -18.19 16.45 -0.99
N GLU A 134 -17.14 16.65 -1.81
CA GLU A 134 -17.19 17.43 -3.06
C GLU A 134 -17.07 16.53 -4.30
N GLY A 135 -17.14 15.19 -4.10
CA GLY A 135 -16.99 14.17 -5.14
C GLY A 135 -15.97 13.07 -4.81
N GLY A 136 -15.22 13.25 -3.72
CA GLY A 136 -14.24 12.27 -3.27
C GLY A 136 -14.87 10.97 -2.81
N LYS A 137 -16.05 11.04 -2.16
CA LYS A 137 -16.82 9.85 -1.75
C LYS A 137 -17.21 9.00 -2.95
N GLU A 138 -17.77 9.62 -3.98
CA GLU A 138 -18.20 8.95 -5.20
C GLU A 138 -17.01 8.34 -5.96
N ALA A 139 -15.88 9.04 -5.98
CA ALA A 139 -14.65 8.53 -6.60
C ALA A 139 -14.09 7.31 -5.86
N LEU A 140 -14.11 7.32 -4.53
CA LEU A 140 -13.69 6.17 -3.71
C LEU A 140 -14.68 5.01 -3.82
N GLU A 141 -15.99 5.28 -3.92
CA GLU A 141 -17.01 4.26 -4.15
C GLU A 141 -16.80 3.55 -5.48
N LEU A 142 -16.60 4.31 -6.57
CA LEU A 142 -16.29 3.77 -7.89
C LEU A 142 -15.05 2.86 -7.87
N ALA A 143 -14.00 3.27 -7.16
CA ALA A 143 -12.79 2.49 -7.00
C ALA A 143 -13.04 1.20 -6.20
N TYR A 144 -13.87 1.27 -5.15
CA TYR A 144 -14.25 0.08 -4.38
C TYR A 144 -15.07 -0.92 -5.18
N GLU A 145 -16.02 -0.45 -6.00
CA GLU A 145 -16.79 -1.33 -6.89
C GLU A 145 -15.88 -2.18 -7.78
N ASP A 146 -14.83 -1.58 -8.33
CA ASP A 146 -13.86 -2.31 -9.15
C ASP A 146 -13.09 -3.34 -8.33
N VAL A 147 -12.59 -2.96 -7.15
CA VAL A 147 -11.87 -3.86 -6.25
C VAL A 147 -12.77 -5.03 -5.83
N LYS A 148 -14.04 -4.76 -5.51
CA LYS A 148 -15.04 -5.79 -5.17
C LYS A 148 -15.30 -6.74 -6.33
N ASN A 149 -15.59 -6.23 -7.51
CA ASN A 149 -15.82 -7.03 -8.71
C ASN A 149 -14.60 -7.90 -9.06
N SER A 150 -13.40 -7.34 -8.95
CA SER A 150 -12.17 -8.11 -9.21
C SER A 150 -11.97 -9.23 -8.20
N PHE A 151 -12.34 -9.01 -6.93
CA PHE A 151 -12.26 -10.02 -5.89
C PHE A 151 -13.28 -11.15 -6.10
N GLU A 152 -14.51 -10.81 -6.55
CA GLU A 152 -15.53 -11.80 -6.93
C GLU A 152 -15.05 -12.69 -8.08
N VAL A 153 -14.51 -12.11 -9.15
CA VAL A 153 -13.93 -12.87 -10.28
C VAL A 153 -12.71 -13.69 -9.83
N TYR A 154 -11.88 -13.16 -8.94
CA TYR A 154 -10.75 -13.88 -8.37
C TYR A 154 -11.23 -15.14 -7.60
N LEU A 155 -12.24 -15.02 -6.74
CA LEU A 155 -12.80 -16.16 -6.00
C LEU A 155 -13.37 -17.21 -6.94
N GLU A 156 -14.12 -16.79 -7.95
CA GLU A 156 -14.79 -17.68 -8.90
C GLU A 156 -13.78 -18.43 -9.79
N LYS A 157 -12.84 -17.69 -10.40
CA LYS A 157 -11.98 -18.23 -11.48
C LYS A 157 -10.62 -18.73 -11.01
N TYR A 158 -10.01 -18.06 -10.02
CA TYR A 158 -8.59 -18.25 -9.74
C TYR A 158 -8.29 -18.89 -8.40
N ASN A 159 -9.03 -18.58 -7.34
CA ASN A 159 -8.69 -19.02 -5.97
C ASN A 159 -8.72 -20.55 -5.78
N LYS A 160 -9.70 -21.24 -6.34
CA LYS A 160 -9.83 -22.71 -6.20
C LYS A 160 -9.82 -23.20 -4.74
N GLY A 161 -10.36 -22.41 -3.82
CA GLY A 161 -10.46 -22.75 -2.41
C GLY A 161 -9.17 -22.66 -1.60
N ARG A 162 -8.07 -22.11 -2.16
CA ARG A 162 -6.81 -21.93 -1.43
C ARG A 162 -6.94 -20.89 -0.31
N PRO A 163 -6.14 -21.01 0.76
CA PRO A 163 -5.99 -19.97 1.77
C PRO A 163 -5.58 -18.63 1.16
N ILE A 164 -6.01 -17.53 1.77
CA ILE A 164 -5.86 -16.18 1.24
C ILE A 164 -5.06 -15.30 2.21
N ILE A 165 -4.04 -14.64 1.69
CA ILE A 165 -3.37 -13.52 2.35
C ILE A 165 -3.87 -12.24 1.69
N MET A 166 -4.50 -11.36 2.46
CA MET A 166 -4.88 -10.02 1.98
C MET A 166 -3.72 -9.07 2.17
N LEU A 167 -3.38 -8.31 1.15
CA LEU A 167 -2.34 -7.30 1.20
C LEU A 167 -2.86 -5.99 0.64
N SER A 168 -2.60 -4.89 1.32
CA SER A 168 -2.94 -3.57 0.78
C SER A 168 -2.10 -2.46 1.38
N HIS A 169 -2.17 -1.28 0.78
CA HIS A 169 -1.54 -0.08 1.32
C HIS A 169 -2.37 1.18 0.99
N SER A 170 -2.47 2.11 1.94
CA SER A 170 -3.06 3.45 1.74
C SER A 170 -4.51 3.37 1.18
N GLN A 171 -4.80 3.94 -0.01
CA GLN A 171 -6.13 3.82 -0.62
C GLN A 171 -6.56 2.36 -0.82
N GLY A 172 -5.62 1.47 -1.15
CA GLY A 172 -5.89 0.03 -1.19
C GLY A 172 -6.40 -0.49 0.15
N THR A 173 -5.87 0.00 1.27
CA THR A 173 -6.34 -0.38 2.62
C THR A 173 -7.75 0.13 2.88
N THR A 174 -8.10 1.34 2.43
CA THR A 174 -9.49 1.85 2.50
C THR A 174 -10.47 0.85 1.86
N HIS A 175 -10.11 0.29 0.71
CA HIS A 175 -10.94 -0.69 0.00
C HIS A 175 -10.89 -2.07 0.65
N THR A 176 -9.71 -2.51 1.12
CA THR A 176 -9.54 -3.83 1.73
C THR A 176 -10.27 -3.96 3.07
N ILE A 177 -10.38 -2.89 3.85
CA ILE A 177 -11.23 -2.87 5.06
C ILE A 177 -12.67 -3.24 4.69
N ARG A 178 -13.21 -2.67 3.62
CA ARG A 178 -14.56 -3.00 3.13
C ARG A 178 -14.64 -4.43 2.59
N LEU A 179 -13.63 -4.91 1.84
CA LEU A 179 -13.58 -6.30 1.39
C LEU A 179 -13.59 -7.29 2.55
N LEU A 180 -12.81 -7.03 3.61
CA LEU A 180 -12.79 -7.88 4.80
C LEU A 180 -14.16 -7.92 5.48
N ALA A 181 -14.84 -6.78 5.60
CA ALA A 181 -16.20 -6.73 6.16
C ALA A 181 -17.23 -7.44 5.24
N ASP A 182 -17.14 -7.22 3.92
CA ASP A 182 -18.10 -7.74 2.95
C ASP A 182 -17.96 -9.25 2.70
N PHE A 183 -16.75 -9.81 2.80
CA PHE A 183 -16.50 -11.20 2.38
C PHE A 183 -15.98 -12.12 3.48
N PHE A 184 -15.36 -11.59 4.53
CA PHE A 184 -14.68 -12.41 5.54
C PHE A 184 -15.32 -12.31 6.92
N ASP A 185 -15.57 -11.11 7.45
CA ASP A 185 -15.95 -10.89 8.84
C ASP A 185 -17.24 -11.63 9.23
N GLY A 186 -17.10 -12.70 10.02
CA GLY A 186 -18.20 -13.58 10.43
C GLY A 186 -18.74 -14.50 9.32
N LYS A 187 -18.01 -14.65 8.21
CA LYS A 187 -18.45 -15.48 7.05
C LYS A 187 -17.55 -16.69 6.84
N GLU A 188 -18.02 -17.66 6.05
CA GLU A 188 -17.29 -18.91 5.76
C GLU A 188 -15.89 -18.64 5.17
N LEU A 189 -15.74 -17.60 4.33
CA LEU A 189 -14.46 -17.27 3.73
C LEU A 189 -13.41 -16.86 4.78
N GLN A 190 -13.81 -16.41 5.96
CA GLN A 190 -12.88 -16.08 7.05
C GLN A 190 -12.01 -17.28 7.45
N LYS A 191 -12.51 -18.50 7.34
CA LYS A 191 -11.75 -19.73 7.61
C LYS A 191 -10.55 -19.88 6.66
N LYS A 192 -10.59 -19.21 5.51
CA LYS A 192 -9.50 -19.18 4.51
C LYS A 192 -8.53 -18.01 4.69
N LEU A 193 -8.80 -17.09 5.61
CA LEU A 193 -7.92 -15.95 5.86
C LEU A 193 -6.67 -16.41 6.63
N VAL A 194 -5.51 -16.36 5.98
CA VAL A 194 -4.23 -16.58 6.66
C VAL A 194 -3.88 -15.35 7.48
N ALA A 195 -3.87 -14.18 6.85
CA ALA A 195 -3.59 -12.89 7.47
C ALA A 195 -3.99 -11.74 6.54
N ALA A 196 -4.30 -10.57 7.10
CA ALA A 196 -4.44 -9.32 6.36
C ALA A 196 -3.34 -8.34 6.78
N TYR A 197 -2.44 -7.98 5.84
CA TYR A 197 -1.44 -6.93 5.99
C TYR A 197 -2.00 -5.65 5.37
N ILE A 198 -2.49 -4.72 6.19
CA ILE A 198 -3.28 -3.57 5.74
C ILE A 198 -2.80 -2.23 6.31
N PRO A 199 -1.50 -1.87 6.13
CA PRO A 199 -0.96 -0.61 6.62
C PRO A 199 -1.42 0.62 5.83
N GLY A 200 -1.11 1.80 6.37
CA GLY A 200 -1.26 3.08 5.70
C GLY A 200 -2.60 3.78 5.93
N MET A 201 -3.46 3.22 6.77
CA MET A 201 -4.72 3.83 7.22
C MET A 201 -4.90 3.65 8.73
N ARG A 202 -5.69 4.52 9.35
CA ARG A 202 -6.13 4.32 10.74
C ARG A 202 -7.20 3.23 10.75
N ILE A 203 -6.98 2.18 11.51
CA ILE A 203 -7.93 1.07 11.71
C ILE A 203 -8.16 0.92 13.21
N GLN A 204 -9.41 0.98 13.64
CA GLN A 204 -9.74 0.80 15.04
C GLN A 204 -9.64 -0.67 15.47
N PRO A 205 -9.35 -0.99 16.73
CA PRO A 205 -9.27 -2.36 17.23
C PRO A 205 -10.57 -3.15 17.06
N ASP A 206 -11.71 -2.46 17.05
CA ASP A 206 -13.07 -2.98 16.88
C ASP A 206 -13.64 -2.78 15.48
N GLN A 207 -12.77 -2.49 14.49
CA GLN A 207 -13.16 -2.28 13.08
C GLN A 207 -13.99 -3.43 12.49
N PHE A 208 -13.73 -4.65 12.96
CA PHE A 208 -14.42 -5.87 12.55
C PHE A 208 -15.01 -6.58 13.75
N ASN A 209 -16.09 -7.35 13.53
CA ASN A 209 -16.75 -8.11 14.59
C ASN A 209 -15.91 -9.31 15.05
N THR A 210 -15.37 -10.06 14.11
CA THR A 210 -14.70 -11.35 14.36
C THR A 210 -13.24 -11.36 13.96
N ILE A 211 -12.82 -10.60 12.95
CA ILE A 211 -11.40 -10.45 12.55
C ILE A 211 -10.69 -9.55 13.55
N LYS A 212 -9.69 -10.07 14.26
CA LYS A 212 -9.02 -9.34 15.35
C LYS A 212 -7.60 -8.91 14.96
N PRO A 213 -7.08 -7.83 15.58
CA PRO A 213 -5.66 -7.49 15.47
C PRO A 213 -4.80 -8.65 15.94
N MET A 214 -3.75 -8.99 15.19
CA MET A 214 -2.78 -10.01 15.58
C MET A 214 -1.62 -9.39 16.35
N THR A 215 -1.25 -10.01 17.46
CA THR A 215 -0.23 -9.54 18.41
C THR A 215 0.94 -10.51 18.59
N LYS A 216 0.94 -11.63 17.86
CA LYS A 216 2.03 -12.60 17.84
C LYS A 216 2.42 -12.92 16.40
N PRO A 217 3.70 -13.24 16.13
CA PRO A 217 4.20 -13.50 14.78
C PRO A 217 3.59 -14.74 14.11
N THR A 218 3.02 -15.65 14.89
CA THR A 218 2.42 -16.92 14.42
C THR A 218 0.89 -16.91 14.36
N GLU A 219 0.22 -15.85 14.84
CA GLU A 219 -1.25 -15.76 14.76
C GLU A 219 -1.72 -15.69 13.32
N THR A 220 -2.90 -16.31 13.06
CA THR A 220 -3.54 -16.36 11.74
C THR A 220 -5.02 -15.98 11.86
N GLY A 221 -5.67 -15.68 10.72
CA GLY A 221 -7.10 -15.34 10.67
C GLY A 221 -7.45 -13.91 11.09
N GLY A 222 -6.45 -13.08 11.36
CA GLY A 222 -6.61 -11.70 11.78
C GLY A 222 -5.90 -10.70 10.86
N PHE A 223 -5.66 -9.49 11.37
CA PHE A 223 -4.99 -8.44 10.63
C PHE A 223 -3.85 -7.78 11.40
N VAL A 224 -2.93 -7.16 10.67
CA VAL A 224 -1.88 -6.26 11.16
C VAL A 224 -1.94 -4.95 10.38
N SER A 225 -1.69 -3.84 11.07
CA SER A 225 -1.68 -2.50 10.46
C SER A 225 -0.67 -1.59 11.16
N TRP A 226 -0.11 -0.65 10.43
CA TRP A 226 0.81 0.37 10.93
C TRP A 226 0.86 1.57 10.00
N ASN A 227 1.38 2.69 10.51
CA ASN A 227 1.59 3.94 9.78
C ASN A 227 2.94 4.50 10.17
N THR A 228 3.87 4.65 9.23
CA THR A 228 5.27 4.94 9.51
C THR A 228 5.61 6.42 9.38
N PHE A 229 6.19 6.98 10.43
CA PHE A 229 6.77 8.32 10.46
C PHE A 229 8.22 8.29 10.92
N LYS A 230 8.99 9.31 10.56
CA LYS A 230 10.30 9.52 11.15
C LYS A 230 10.15 9.76 12.65
N LYS A 231 11.03 9.18 13.46
CA LYS A 231 11.01 9.32 14.93
C LYS A 231 10.83 10.77 15.36
N GLY A 232 9.86 11.00 16.26
CA GLY A 232 9.49 12.31 16.78
C GLY A 232 8.65 13.19 15.83
N HIS A 233 8.16 12.63 14.71
CA HIS A 233 7.29 13.36 13.79
C HIS A 233 5.90 12.77 13.75
N TYR A 234 4.92 13.64 13.46
CA TYR A 234 3.48 13.37 13.43
C TYR A 234 2.88 13.80 12.09
N PRO A 235 1.63 13.41 11.79
CA PRO A 235 0.86 13.96 10.67
C PRO A 235 0.84 15.49 10.72
N LYS A 236 0.99 16.11 9.53
CA LYS A 236 1.18 17.59 9.44
C LYS A 236 -0.01 18.40 9.93
N ASN A 237 -1.23 17.92 9.66
CA ASN A 237 -2.46 18.69 9.89
C ASN A 237 -3.18 18.29 11.19
N ASP A 238 -2.96 17.07 11.65
CA ASP A 238 -3.54 16.52 12.88
C ASP A 238 -2.59 15.49 13.46
N LYS A 239 -1.87 15.87 14.52
CA LYS A 239 -0.91 14.99 15.18
C LYS A 239 -1.54 13.73 15.78
N ASN A 240 -2.82 13.82 16.14
CA ASN A 240 -3.55 12.75 16.80
C ASN A 240 -4.41 11.92 15.81
N TRP A 241 -4.26 12.15 14.50
CA TRP A 241 -5.06 11.47 13.49
C TRP A 241 -5.11 9.95 13.63
N TYR A 242 -4.01 9.34 14.07
CA TYR A 242 -3.88 7.88 14.19
C TYR A 242 -4.12 7.34 15.61
N ASP A 243 -4.36 8.21 16.60
CA ASP A 243 -4.52 7.80 17.99
C ASP A 243 -5.65 6.76 18.16
N GLY A 244 -5.40 5.74 19.00
CA GLY A 244 -6.30 4.60 19.20
C GLY A 244 -6.33 3.59 18.05
N GLY A 245 -5.63 3.85 16.94
CA GLY A 245 -5.52 2.91 15.83
C GLY A 245 -4.63 1.71 16.13
N VAL A 246 -4.93 0.58 15.52
CA VAL A 246 -4.09 -0.62 15.59
C VAL A 246 -2.71 -0.30 15.05
N THR A 247 -1.68 -0.58 15.87
CA THR A 247 -0.28 -0.32 15.54
C THR A 247 0.55 -1.57 15.78
N SER A 248 0.71 -2.37 14.76
CA SER A 248 1.57 -3.56 14.79
C SER A 248 3.03 -3.16 14.69
N ASN A 249 3.92 -3.84 15.41
CA ASN A 249 5.35 -3.72 15.19
C ASN A 249 5.73 -4.51 13.93
N PRO A 250 6.14 -3.84 12.81
CA PRO A 250 6.37 -4.53 11.54
C PRO A 250 7.72 -5.25 11.45
N ILE A 251 8.47 -5.31 12.55
CA ILE A 251 9.74 -6.05 12.66
C ILE A 251 9.56 -7.30 13.51
N THR A 252 9.01 -7.16 14.70
CA THR A 252 8.87 -8.29 15.65
C THR A 252 7.53 -9.01 15.56
N TRP A 253 6.49 -8.32 15.05
CA TRP A 253 5.11 -8.84 14.93
C TRP A 253 4.47 -9.22 16.26
N ASP A 254 4.97 -8.64 17.35
CA ASP A 254 4.49 -8.81 18.71
C ASP A 254 4.18 -7.45 19.37
N THR A 255 4.01 -7.45 20.70
CA THR A 255 3.68 -6.25 21.48
C THR A 255 4.90 -5.41 21.88
N SER A 256 6.10 -5.74 21.38
CA SER A 256 7.33 -4.99 21.66
C SER A 256 7.23 -3.55 21.19
N LYS A 257 7.51 -2.61 22.08
CA LYS A 257 7.39 -1.17 21.79
C LYS A 257 8.60 -0.61 21.05
N THR A 258 9.75 -1.26 21.14
CA THR A 258 11.00 -0.81 20.51
C THR A 258 11.74 -1.97 19.89
N THR A 259 12.59 -1.70 18.92
CA THR A 259 13.45 -2.71 18.30
C THR A 259 14.91 -2.27 18.26
N SER A 260 15.82 -3.25 18.14
CA SER A 260 17.23 -3.00 17.80
C SER A 260 17.44 -3.07 16.28
N LEU A 261 18.61 -2.60 15.82
CA LEU A 261 19.01 -2.74 14.42
C LEU A 261 19.11 -4.20 13.98
N GLU A 262 19.55 -5.08 14.89
CA GLU A 262 19.77 -6.51 14.65
C GLU A 262 18.46 -7.26 14.29
N GLN A 263 17.33 -6.77 14.77
CA GLN A 263 16.03 -7.38 14.52
C GLN A 263 15.47 -7.06 13.14
N HIS A 264 15.86 -5.91 12.54
CA HIS A 264 15.39 -5.48 11.23
C HIS A 264 15.98 -6.34 10.11
N LYS A 265 15.15 -7.06 9.37
CA LYS A 265 15.54 -8.03 8.34
C LYS A 265 15.91 -7.38 7.02
N GLY A 266 15.21 -6.31 6.63
CA GLY A 266 15.63 -5.59 5.44
C GLY A 266 14.62 -4.67 4.79
N PHE A 267 15.17 -3.54 4.38
CA PHE A 267 14.52 -2.49 3.62
C PHE A 267 14.81 -2.67 2.12
N LEU A 268 13.77 -2.81 1.30
CA LEU A 268 13.91 -2.84 -0.17
C LEU A 268 13.92 -1.41 -0.73
N TYR A 269 15.01 -1.02 -1.38
CA TYR A 269 15.12 0.28 -2.02
C TYR A 269 14.90 0.21 -3.54
N THR A 270 14.66 1.34 -4.17
CA THR A 270 14.35 1.44 -5.62
C THR A 270 15.45 0.93 -6.54
N ASN A 271 16.68 0.79 -6.04
CA ASN A 271 17.80 0.15 -6.75
C ASN A 271 17.78 -1.39 -6.67
N LYS A 272 16.68 -1.98 -6.20
CA LYS A 272 16.46 -3.41 -5.98
C LYS A 272 17.37 -4.05 -4.91
N LYS A 273 18.13 -3.27 -4.14
CA LYS A 273 18.95 -3.78 -3.04
C LYS A 273 18.14 -3.81 -1.74
N ILE A 274 18.39 -4.87 -0.95
CA ILE A 274 17.85 -5.02 0.40
C ILE A 274 18.93 -4.62 1.39
N TYR A 275 18.60 -3.63 2.24
CA TYR A 275 19.48 -3.11 3.28
C TYR A 275 19.06 -3.66 4.63
N GLN A 276 19.78 -4.65 5.11
CA GLN A 276 19.55 -5.28 6.42
C GLN A 276 20.03 -4.35 7.56
N LYS A 277 19.45 -4.54 8.77
CA LYS A 277 19.85 -3.79 9.98
C LYS A 277 19.86 -2.28 9.74
N ALA A 278 18.92 -1.80 8.91
CA ALA A 278 18.94 -0.44 8.39
C ALA A 278 18.23 0.55 9.32
N LEU A 279 17.26 0.10 10.12
CA LEU A 279 16.46 0.98 10.97
C LEU A 279 15.99 0.28 12.25
N THR A 280 15.55 1.09 13.20
CA THR A 280 14.82 0.67 14.40
C THR A 280 13.45 1.29 14.39
N VAL A 281 12.51 0.69 15.11
CA VAL A 281 11.19 1.28 15.32
C VAL A 281 10.89 1.50 16.80
N GLU A 282 10.02 2.47 17.04
CA GLU A 282 9.39 2.73 18.33
C GLU A 282 7.89 2.85 18.09
N ILE A 283 7.11 2.01 18.77
CA ILE A 283 5.66 1.99 18.66
C ILE A 283 5.09 3.04 19.61
N THR A 284 4.39 3.98 19.08
CA THR A 284 3.60 4.97 19.81
C THR A 284 2.12 4.78 19.50
N ASP A 285 1.22 5.57 20.10
CA ASP A 285 -0.20 5.42 19.83
C ASP A 285 -0.53 5.75 18.35
N GLY A 286 -1.03 4.76 17.64
CA GLY A 286 -1.39 4.86 16.23
C GLY A 286 -0.22 4.91 15.24
N LEU A 287 1.03 5.07 15.67
CA LEU A 287 2.18 5.28 14.78
C LEU A 287 3.35 4.33 15.04
N VAL A 288 4.09 4.05 13.98
CA VAL A 288 5.43 3.45 14.03
C VAL A 288 6.46 4.54 13.72
N TRP A 289 7.21 4.95 14.73
CA TRP A 289 8.34 5.85 14.54
C TRP A 289 9.57 5.07 14.10
N SER A 290 10.04 5.35 12.89
CA SER A 290 11.26 4.77 12.35
C SER A 290 12.45 5.70 12.58
N SER A 291 13.60 5.13 12.97
CA SER A 291 14.87 5.83 12.87
C SER A 291 15.18 6.16 11.40
N ASN A 292 16.12 7.08 11.16
CA ASN A 292 16.55 7.38 9.79
C ASN A 292 17.31 6.16 9.21
N PRO A 293 16.82 5.53 8.12
CA PRO A 293 17.40 4.30 7.59
C PRO A 293 18.89 4.45 7.22
N LYS A 294 19.69 3.44 7.56
CA LYS A 294 21.13 3.38 7.24
C LYS A 294 21.33 2.76 5.86
N PHE A 295 21.52 3.61 4.84
CA PHE A 295 21.80 3.22 3.46
C PHE A 295 22.42 4.41 2.69
N PRO A 296 22.92 4.27 1.45
CA PRO A 296 23.66 5.34 0.74
C PRO A 296 22.91 6.68 0.62
N MET A 297 21.56 6.66 0.49
CA MET A 297 20.74 7.87 0.38
C MET A 297 20.21 8.38 1.74
N ARG A 298 20.87 8.03 2.84
CA ARG A 298 20.45 8.36 4.21
C ARG A 298 20.25 9.87 4.44
N LEU A 299 21.11 10.71 3.86
CA LEU A 299 20.99 12.17 4.00
C LEU A 299 19.70 12.68 3.37
N PHE A 300 19.34 12.18 2.18
CA PHE A 300 18.08 12.53 1.54
C PHE A 300 16.87 12.06 2.38
N MET A 301 16.90 10.82 2.86
CA MET A 301 15.83 10.29 3.72
C MET A 301 15.68 11.09 5.03
N SER A 302 16.76 11.70 5.53
CA SER A 302 16.68 12.51 6.75
C SER A 302 15.78 13.76 6.63
N LEU A 303 15.54 14.23 5.41
CA LEU A 303 14.65 15.37 5.12
C LEU A 303 13.17 14.96 5.08
N ILE A 304 12.89 13.68 4.89
CA ILE A 304 11.53 13.15 4.82
C ILE A 304 11.04 12.89 6.25
N LYS A 305 9.87 13.42 6.58
CA LYS A 305 9.24 13.28 7.91
C LYS A 305 8.14 12.22 7.93
N ASN A 306 7.40 12.11 6.84
CA ASN A 306 6.34 11.13 6.65
C ASN A 306 6.87 9.99 5.78
N TYR A 307 6.94 8.79 6.35
CA TYR A 307 7.42 7.58 5.66
C TYR A 307 6.28 6.72 5.13
N HIS A 308 5.07 7.26 5.04
CA HIS A 308 3.89 6.54 4.55
C HIS A 308 4.12 5.80 3.22
N ALA A 309 4.77 6.43 2.24
CA ALA A 309 5.12 5.75 0.98
C ALA A 309 6.06 4.55 1.17
N GLY A 310 6.72 4.48 2.32
CA GLY A 310 7.65 3.43 2.71
C GLY A 310 7.08 2.39 3.66
N ASP A 311 5.81 2.48 4.07
CA ASP A 311 5.20 1.56 5.05
C ASP A 311 5.47 0.08 4.74
N MET A 312 5.49 -0.31 3.48
CA MET A 312 5.76 -1.69 3.07
C MET A 312 7.25 -1.96 2.84
N ASN A 313 7.89 -1.15 2.03
CA ASN A 313 9.25 -1.46 1.59
C ASN A 313 10.33 -1.20 2.64
N LEU A 314 10.07 -0.36 3.65
CA LEU A 314 10.96 -0.23 4.83
C LEU A 314 11.06 -1.53 5.63
N PHE A 315 10.04 -2.37 5.59
CA PHE A 315 9.95 -3.65 6.32
C PHE A 315 9.77 -4.83 5.37
N TRP A 316 10.26 -4.70 4.14
CA TRP A 316 9.99 -5.65 3.05
C TRP A 316 10.37 -7.08 3.42
N GLN A 317 11.59 -7.29 3.94
CA GLN A 317 12.07 -8.62 4.32
C GLN A 317 11.37 -9.13 5.59
N ASP A 318 11.05 -8.25 6.52
CA ASP A 318 10.31 -8.59 7.74
C ASP A 318 8.89 -9.09 7.41
N ILE A 319 8.21 -8.43 6.46
CA ILE A 319 6.91 -8.86 5.95
C ILE A 319 7.03 -10.20 5.23
N ARG A 320 8.06 -10.37 4.39
CA ARG A 320 8.30 -11.59 3.63
C ARG A 320 8.46 -12.82 4.54
N GLU A 321 9.30 -12.71 5.56
CA GLU A 321 9.54 -13.79 6.50
C GLU A 321 8.31 -14.08 7.38
N ASN A 322 7.63 -13.04 7.84
CA ASN A 322 6.44 -13.20 8.66
C ASN A 322 5.26 -13.80 7.89
N SER A 323 5.05 -13.40 6.64
CA SER A 323 3.98 -13.97 5.82
C SER A 323 4.19 -15.47 5.56
N ALA A 324 5.43 -15.89 5.31
CA ALA A 324 5.79 -17.29 5.17
C ALA A 324 5.59 -18.08 6.49
N LEU A 325 5.95 -17.49 7.63
CA LEU A 325 5.74 -18.08 8.95
C LEU A 325 4.26 -18.28 9.26
N ARG A 326 3.43 -17.26 9.02
CA ARG A 326 1.97 -17.32 9.23
C ARG A 326 1.30 -18.35 8.32
N LEU A 327 1.71 -18.41 7.05
CA LEU A 327 1.22 -19.45 6.13
C LEU A 327 1.57 -20.83 6.63
N LYS A 328 2.84 -21.06 6.99
CA LYS A 328 3.28 -22.36 7.55
C LYS A 328 2.47 -22.74 8.79
N THR A 329 2.18 -21.79 9.67
CA THR A 329 1.38 -22.03 10.87
C THR A 329 -0.07 -22.35 10.50
N TYR A 330 -0.65 -21.59 9.57
CA TYR A 330 -2.02 -21.83 9.09
C TYR A 330 -2.17 -23.24 8.53
N LEU A 331 -1.27 -23.66 7.63
CA LEU A 331 -1.31 -24.97 6.97
C LEU A 331 -1.09 -26.15 7.95
N ARG A 332 -0.40 -25.91 9.06
CA ARG A 332 -0.21 -26.95 10.10
C ARG A 332 -1.46 -27.12 10.96
N ASN A 333 -2.27 -26.07 11.11
CA ASN A 333 -3.41 -26.05 12.03
C ASN A 333 -4.76 -26.34 11.32
N ASN A 334 -4.78 -26.43 9.99
CA ASN A 334 -5.92 -26.70 9.13
C ASN A 334 -5.61 -27.82 8.12
#